data_2c1c1858b40819c29ca8721dd8ced5c4
#
_entry.id   2c1c1858b40819c29ca8721dd8ced5c4
#
_cell.length_a   1.000
_cell.length_b   1.000
_cell.length_c   1.000
_cell.angle_alpha   90.00
_cell.angle_beta   90.00
_cell.angle_gamma   90.00
#
_symmetry.space_group_name_H-M   'P 1'
#
loop_
_entity.id
_entity.type
_entity.pdbx_description
1 polymer ?
#
loop_
_entity_poly.entity_id
_entity_poly.type
_entity_poly.pdbx_seq_one_letter_code
_entity_poly.pdbx_strand_id
1 'polypeptide(L)'
;MDKIQVGISACLMGDEVRYNGGHKRDAYINGTLAGHFSFHRFCPEVGIGLGVPRPTLRLIASDSGDRAVRTEDQAFDVTEQLVSYSREQFAEISQLSGLILKRDSPSCGMARVKVYGAAGARPEGRGVFARTVMEQFPCLPVEEEGRLGDPGLRENFIQRVFIYHRWRSDYFPALSVQKLTDFHARHKLIFMSHDQNQCRELGRIAALARPDTLKAVAADYLSLAMANLKKIATRKNHLNVLQHIQGYLKKQLDAADKQELIEIFERFERGELPLIVPVTLLQHHFRKAPDEYINRSW
;
A
#
# COMPACT_ATOMS: atom_id res chain seq x y z
N MET A 1 12.87 12.53 -12.63
CA MET A 1 12.76 11.42 -11.67
C MET A 1 12.12 10.25 -12.38
N ASP A 2 12.70 9.08 -12.26
CA ASP A 2 12.08 7.88 -12.81
C ASP A 2 10.79 7.57 -12.05
N LYS A 3 9.75 7.12 -12.80
CA LYS A 3 8.47 6.77 -12.19
C LYS A 3 8.60 5.52 -11.35
N ILE A 4 7.92 5.50 -10.21
CA ILE A 4 7.89 4.32 -9.32
C ILE A 4 7.23 3.15 -10.04
N GLN A 5 7.87 1.98 -10.01
CA GLN A 5 7.36 0.76 -10.65
C GLN A 5 6.28 0.12 -9.79
N VAL A 6 5.09 -0.07 -10.38
CA VAL A 6 3.91 -0.67 -9.73
C VAL A 6 3.33 -1.74 -10.65
N GLY A 7 3.09 -2.92 -10.10
CA GLY A 7 2.40 -3.97 -10.84
C GLY A 7 0.90 -3.71 -10.95
N ILE A 8 0.29 -4.21 -12.02
CA ILE A 8 -1.14 -4.01 -12.23
C ILE A 8 -1.78 -5.17 -13.00
N SER A 9 -3.02 -5.50 -12.68
CA SER A 9 -3.82 -6.39 -13.54
C SER A 9 -4.01 -5.74 -14.92
N ALA A 10 -3.55 -6.41 -15.98
CA ALA A 10 -3.45 -5.88 -17.35
C ALA A 10 -4.78 -5.31 -17.89
N CYS A 11 -5.91 -5.94 -17.57
CA CYS A 11 -7.24 -5.47 -17.97
C CYS A 11 -7.60 -4.07 -17.42
N LEU A 12 -6.96 -3.60 -16.33
CA LEU A 12 -7.16 -2.26 -15.77
C LEU A 12 -6.45 -1.16 -16.58
N MET A 13 -5.46 -1.55 -17.38
CA MET A 13 -4.76 -0.65 -18.32
C MET A 13 -5.47 -0.55 -19.67
N GLY A 14 -6.48 -1.41 -19.92
CA GLY A 14 -7.22 -1.44 -21.18
C GLY A 14 -6.87 -2.62 -22.07
N ASP A 15 -6.02 -3.56 -21.59
CA ASP A 15 -5.70 -4.77 -22.35
C ASP A 15 -6.94 -5.67 -22.40
N GLU A 16 -7.26 -6.19 -23.59
CA GLU A 16 -8.43 -7.02 -23.87
C GLU A 16 -8.21 -8.49 -23.47
N VAL A 17 -7.82 -8.69 -22.21
CA VAL A 17 -7.39 -9.98 -21.64
C VAL A 17 -8.40 -10.62 -20.71
N ARG A 18 -9.63 -10.07 -20.64
CA ARG A 18 -10.69 -10.70 -19.84
C ARG A 18 -11.28 -11.91 -20.56
N TYR A 19 -11.96 -12.75 -19.77
CA TYR A 19 -12.60 -13.99 -20.27
C TYR A 19 -13.51 -13.76 -21.49
N ASN A 20 -14.14 -12.60 -21.62
CA ASN A 20 -15.05 -12.22 -22.71
C ASN A 20 -14.39 -11.39 -23.82
N GLY A 21 -13.07 -11.30 -23.87
CA GLY A 21 -12.35 -10.48 -24.84
C GLY A 21 -12.35 -8.98 -24.56
N GLY A 22 -12.93 -8.53 -23.45
CA GLY A 22 -12.96 -7.12 -23.08
C GLY A 22 -11.88 -6.71 -22.09
N HIS A 23 -11.99 -5.47 -21.60
CA HIS A 23 -11.12 -4.89 -20.57
C HIS A 23 -11.92 -4.25 -19.44
N LYS A 24 -11.22 -3.71 -18.43
CA LYS A 24 -11.77 -2.90 -17.33
C LYS A 24 -10.88 -1.67 -17.08
N ARG A 25 -10.53 -0.97 -18.17
CA ARG A 25 -9.70 0.23 -18.08
C ARG A 25 -10.26 1.20 -17.05
N ASP A 26 -9.40 1.57 -16.10
CA ASP A 26 -9.73 2.49 -15.01
C ASP A 26 -9.22 3.89 -15.34
N ALA A 27 -10.11 4.88 -15.33
CA ALA A 27 -9.79 6.25 -15.75
C ALA A 27 -8.81 6.94 -14.77
N TYR A 28 -8.96 6.73 -13.46
CA TYR A 28 -8.08 7.32 -12.46
C TYR A 28 -6.67 6.76 -12.54
N ILE A 29 -6.54 5.45 -12.69
CA ILE A 29 -5.25 4.78 -12.81
C ILE A 29 -4.52 5.25 -14.07
N ASN A 30 -5.20 5.21 -15.22
CA ASN A 30 -4.60 5.55 -16.53
C ASN A 30 -4.39 7.07 -16.72
N GLY A 31 -5.14 7.89 -16.03
CA GLY A 31 -4.99 9.35 -16.04
C GLY A 31 -4.03 9.84 -14.96
N THR A 32 -4.50 9.85 -13.71
CA THR A 32 -3.79 10.48 -12.59
C THR A 32 -2.57 9.68 -12.13
N LEU A 33 -2.75 8.38 -11.83
CA LEU A 33 -1.65 7.58 -11.28
C LEU A 33 -0.54 7.31 -12.30
N ALA A 34 -0.86 7.21 -13.58
CA ALA A 34 0.13 7.07 -14.67
C ALA A 34 1.08 8.28 -14.80
N GLY A 35 0.72 9.44 -14.23
CA GLY A 35 1.62 10.57 -14.09
C GLY A 35 2.81 10.31 -13.15
N HIS A 36 2.61 9.47 -12.14
CA HIS A 36 3.56 9.21 -11.04
C HIS A 36 4.15 7.81 -11.06
N PHE A 37 3.40 6.82 -11.57
CA PHE A 37 3.78 5.41 -11.62
C PHE A 37 4.03 4.93 -13.04
N SER A 38 4.95 3.98 -13.18
CA SER A 38 5.12 3.14 -14.36
C SER A 38 4.54 1.76 -14.05
N PHE A 39 3.69 1.25 -14.95
CA PHE A 39 2.91 0.04 -14.69
C PHE A 39 3.47 -1.19 -15.39
N HIS A 40 3.80 -2.21 -14.59
CA HIS A 40 4.10 -3.55 -15.05
C HIS A 40 2.82 -4.41 -15.06
N ARG A 41 2.44 -4.96 -16.23
CA ARG A 41 1.12 -5.58 -16.45
C ARG A 41 1.17 -7.09 -16.25
N PHE A 42 0.22 -7.61 -15.46
CA PHE A 42 0.05 -9.05 -15.23
C PHE A 42 -1.35 -9.50 -15.64
N CYS A 43 -1.44 -10.62 -16.34
CA CYS A 43 -2.69 -11.37 -16.55
C CYS A 43 -2.43 -12.85 -16.29
N PRO A 44 -2.64 -13.34 -15.05
CA PRO A 44 -2.33 -14.73 -14.70
C PRO A 44 -3.07 -15.76 -15.55
N GLU A 45 -4.33 -15.49 -15.90
CA GLU A 45 -5.16 -16.40 -16.68
C GLU A 45 -4.67 -16.53 -18.14
N VAL A 46 -4.23 -15.44 -18.74
CA VAL A 46 -3.57 -15.49 -20.06
C VAL A 46 -2.17 -16.10 -19.94
N GLY A 47 -1.45 -15.78 -18.88
CA GLY A 47 -0.10 -16.29 -18.64
C GLY A 47 -0.03 -17.80 -18.51
N ILE A 48 -1.07 -18.46 -18.00
CA ILE A 48 -1.17 -19.93 -17.97
C ILE A 48 -1.75 -20.54 -19.25
N GLY A 49 -1.93 -19.74 -20.32
CA GLY A 49 -2.35 -20.24 -21.62
C GLY A 49 -3.86 -20.44 -21.82
N LEU A 50 -4.72 -19.86 -20.98
CA LEU A 50 -6.19 -20.04 -21.12
C LEU A 50 -6.80 -19.35 -22.36
N GLY A 51 -6.04 -18.43 -22.98
CA GLY A 51 -6.49 -17.69 -24.17
C GLY A 51 -7.55 -16.62 -23.89
N VAL A 52 -8.04 -16.01 -24.98
CA VAL A 52 -9.11 -15.01 -24.98
C VAL A 52 -9.92 -15.21 -26.27
N PRO A 53 -11.27 -15.34 -26.22
CA PRO A 53 -12.10 -15.51 -25.01
C PRO A 53 -11.90 -16.87 -24.34
N ARG A 54 -12.37 -17.01 -23.10
CA ARG A 54 -12.26 -18.26 -22.32
C ARG A 54 -13.45 -18.47 -21.39
N PRO A 55 -13.73 -19.72 -20.97
CA PRO A 55 -14.69 -19.98 -19.89
C PRO A 55 -14.29 -19.27 -18.61
N THR A 56 -15.29 -18.84 -17.83
CA THR A 56 -15.07 -18.19 -16.55
C THR A 56 -14.49 -19.14 -15.51
N LEU A 57 -13.66 -18.60 -14.64
CA LEU A 57 -13.17 -19.30 -13.45
C LEU A 57 -13.95 -18.85 -12.20
N ARG A 58 -13.97 -19.73 -11.20
CA ARG A 58 -14.45 -19.43 -9.84
C ARG A 58 -13.60 -20.11 -8.80
N LEU A 59 -13.64 -19.62 -7.55
CA LEU A 59 -13.06 -20.33 -6.42
C LEU A 59 -14.09 -21.31 -5.85
N ILE A 60 -13.63 -22.52 -5.54
CA ILE A 60 -14.39 -23.51 -4.78
C ILE A 60 -13.64 -23.85 -3.50
N ALA A 61 -14.39 -24.11 -2.42
CA ALA A 61 -13.82 -24.56 -1.16
C ALA A 61 -13.34 -26.02 -1.30
N SER A 62 -12.15 -26.32 -0.73
CA SER A 62 -11.69 -27.71 -0.57
C SER A 62 -10.93 -27.85 0.76
N ASP A 63 -10.68 -29.08 1.19
CA ASP A 63 -9.97 -29.40 2.45
C ASP A 63 -8.52 -28.87 2.44
N SER A 64 -7.91 -28.73 1.27
CA SER A 64 -6.55 -28.21 1.09
C SER A 64 -6.48 -26.69 0.82
N GLY A 65 -7.61 -25.98 0.90
CA GLY A 65 -7.73 -24.55 0.58
C GLY A 65 -8.53 -24.29 -0.69
N ASP A 66 -8.78 -23.00 -0.97
CA ASP A 66 -9.58 -22.59 -2.14
C ASP A 66 -8.90 -22.94 -3.45
N ARG A 67 -9.66 -23.52 -4.39
CA ARG A 67 -9.20 -23.93 -5.72
C ARG A 67 -9.86 -23.10 -6.81
N ALA A 68 -9.08 -22.72 -7.81
CA ALA A 68 -9.56 -22.03 -9.01
C ALA A 68 -9.93 -23.04 -10.11
N VAL A 69 -11.22 -23.15 -10.41
CA VAL A 69 -11.75 -24.11 -11.38
C VAL A 69 -12.61 -23.42 -12.42
N ARG A 70 -12.85 -24.06 -13.57
CA ARG A 70 -13.87 -23.58 -14.53
C ARG A 70 -15.25 -23.59 -13.89
N THR A 71 -16.06 -22.58 -14.19
CA THR A 71 -17.40 -22.46 -13.63
C THR A 71 -18.31 -23.61 -14.05
N GLU A 72 -18.19 -24.05 -15.29
CA GLU A 72 -19.04 -25.11 -15.90
C GLU A 72 -18.44 -26.51 -15.71
N ASP A 73 -17.13 -26.61 -15.45
CA ASP A 73 -16.42 -27.88 -15.27
C ASP A 73 -15.43 -27.77 -14.10
N GLN A 74 -15.84 -28.26 -12.94
CA GLN A 74 -15.02 -28.23 -11.73
C GLN A 74 -13.85 -29.22 -11.76
N ALA A 75 -13.84 -30.18 -12.68
CA ALA A 75 -12.70 -31.07 -12.88
C ALA A 75 -11.52 -30.35 -13.54
N PHE A 76 -11.80 -29.27 -14.29
CA PHE A 76 -10.75 -28.43 -14.86
C PHE A 76 -10.24 -27.42 -13.82
N ASP A 77 -9.23 -27.84 -13.11
CA ASP A 77 -8.55 -27.09 -12.05
C ASP A 77 -7.27 -26.44 -12.58
N VAL A 78 -7.13 -25.13 -12.34
CA VAL A 78 -5.96 -24.35 -12.77
C VAL A 78 -5.17 -23.76 -11.60
N THR A 79 -5.45 -24.22 -10.37
CA THR A 79 -4.84 -23.69 -9.16
C THR A 79 -3.32 -23.77 -9.20
N GLU A 80 -2.77 -24.96 -9.46
CA GLU A 80 -1.32 -25.16 -9.49
C GLU A 80 -0.64 -24.40 -10.65
N GLN A 81 -1.30 -24.28 -11.80
CA GLN A 81 -0.79 -23.50 -12.92
C GLN A 81 -0.71 -22.01 -12.56
N LEU A 82 -1.73 -21.47 -11.86
CA LEU A 82 -1.72 -20.08 -11.37
C LEU A 82 -0.65 -19.87 -10.30
N VAL A 83 -0.43 -20.85 -9.41
CA VAL A 83 0.66 -20.79 -8.41
C VAL A 83 2.02 -20.81 -9.09
N SER A 84 2.23 -21.70 -10.08
CA SER A 84 3.49 -21.78 -10.84
C SER A 84 3.77 -20.45 -11.57
N TYR A 85 2.80 -19.95 -12.31
CA TYR A 85 2.92 -18.64 -12.96
C TYR A 85 3.27 -17.54 -11.96
N SER A 86 2.61 -17.53 -10.79
CA SER A 86 2.89 -16.51 -9.77
C SER A 86 4.34 -16.56 -9.31
N ARG A 87 4.89 -17.76 -9.11
CA ARG A 87 6.30 -17.98 -8.73
C ARG A 87 7.27 -17.53 -9.80
N GLU A 88 6.96 -17.78 -11.07
CA GLU A 88 7.77 -17.31 -12.21
C GLU A 88 7.86 -15.78 -12.25
N GLN A 89 6.82 -15.07 -11.79
CA GLN A 89 6.80 -13.60 -11.73
C GLN A 89 7.52 -13.03 -10.50
N PHE A 90 7.98 -13.82 -9.54
CA PHE A 90 8.56 -13.30 -8.28
C PHE A 90 9.78 -12.40 -8.50
N ALA A 91 10.62 -12.70 -9.48
CA ALA A 91 11.78 -11.88 -9.82
C ALA A 91 11.36 -10.45 -10.24
N GLU A 92 10.34 -10.34 -11.09
CA GLU A 92 9.80 -9.06 -11.55
C GLU A 92 9.04 -8.35 -10.42
N ILE A 93 8.17 -9.07 -9.70
CA ILE A 93 7.40 -8.51 -8.58
C ILE A 93 8.32 -7.99 -7.48
N SER A 94 9.45 -8.64 -7.26
CA SER A 94 10.46 -8.20 -6.29
C SER A 94 11.02 -6.81 -6.62
N GLN A 95 10.92 -6.33 -7.86
CA GLN A 95 11.35 -4.98 -8.28
C GLN A 95 10.26 -3.92 -8.14
N LEU A 96 9.03 -4.30 -7.81
CA LEU A 96 7.90 -3.39 -7.71
C LEU A 96 7.79 -2.76 -6.33
N SER A 97 7.17 -1.60 -6.27
CA SER A 97 6.90 -0.87 -5.02
C SER A 97 5.43 -0.92 -4.61
N GLY A 98 4.58 -1.54 -5.41
CA GLY A 98 3.17 -1.76 -5.14
C GLY A 98 2.52 -2.65 -6.19
N LEU A 99 1.27 -3.06 -5.93
CA LEU A 99 0.49 -3.91 -6.84
C LEU A 99 -0.98 -3.50 -6.80
N ILE A 100 -1.58 -3.22 -7.96
CA ILE A 100 -3.00 -2.91 -8.11
C ILE A 100 -3.69 -4.08 -8.82
N LEU A 101 -4.62 -4.72 -8.13
CA LEU A 101 -5.25 -5.94 -8.59
C LEU A 101 -6.72 -5.73 -8.96
N LYS A 102 -7.20 -6.55 -9.90
CA LYS A 102 -8.60 -6.56 -10.30
C LYS A 102 -9.44 -7.26 -9.23
N ARG A 103 -10.36 -6.51 -8.61
CA ARG A 103 -11.29 -7.05 -7.60
C ARG A 103 -12.19 -8.14 -8.18
N ASP A 104 -12.72 -8.98 -7.30
CA ASP A 104 -13.69 -10.06 -7.61
C ASP A 104 -13.15 -11.13 -8.59
N SER A 105 -11.85 -11.10 -8.91
CA SER A 105 -11.23 -12.09 -9.79
C SER A 105 -10.75 -13.31 -9.00
N PRO A 106 -11.06 -14.55 -9.45
CA PRO A 106 -10.56 -15.77 -8.82
C PRO A 106 -9.02 -15.91 -8.89
N SER A 107 -8.39 -15.14 -9.79
CA SER A 107 -6.94 -15.10 -9.94
C SER A 107 -6.33 -13.87 -9.22
N CYS A 108 -6.88 -12.66 -9.44
CA CYS A 108 -6.28 -11.39 -9.01
C CYS A 108 -6.91 -10.79 -7.74
N GLY A 109 -8.13 -11.17 -7.32
CA GLY A 109 -8.82 -10.51 -6.22
C GLY A 109 -8.04 -10.60 -4.90
N MET A 110 -7.74 -9.47 -4.30
CA MET A 110 -6.95 -9.38 -3.07
C MET A 110 -7.70 -9.91 -1.86
N ALA A 111 -9.01 -9.71 -1.82
CA ALA A 111 -9.87 -10.08 -0.70
C ALA A 111 -11.33 -10.23 -1.13
N ARG A 112 -12.13 -10.92 -0.31
CA ARG A 112 -13.58 -11.05 -0.48
C ARG A 112 -14.01 -11.66 -1.83
N VAL A 113 -13.15 -12.40 -2.49
CA VAL A 113 -13.54 -13.19 -3.67
C VAL A 113 -14.53 -14.25 -3.24
N LYS A 114 -15.58 -14.45 -4.03
CA LYS A 114 -16.59 -15.47 -3.74
C LYS A 114 -15.99 -16.87 -3.84
N VAL A 115 -16.09 -17.64 -2.75
CA VAL A 115 -15.74 -19.05 -2.68
C VAL A 115 -17.04 -19.84 -2.63
N TYR A 116 -17.21 -20.77 -3.55
CA TYR A 116 -18.40 -21.60 -3.68
C TYR A 116 -18.18 -22.92 -2.95
N GLY A 117 -19.12 -23.29 -2.09
CA GLY A 117 -19.14 -24.56 -1.34
C GLY A 117 -20.55 -25.12 -1.23
N ALA A 118 -20.72 -26.23 -0.51
CA ALA A 118 -22.00 -26.89 -0.31
C ALA A 118 -23.09 -25.98 0.31
N ALA A 119 -22.68 -25.03 1.17
CA ALA A 119 -23.58 -24.07 1.81
C ALA A 119 -23.78 -22.78 1.01
N GLY A 120 -23.38 -22.73 -0.27
CA GLY A 120 -23.47 -21.55 -1.13
C GLY A 120 -22.15 -20.78 -1.29
N ALA A 121 -22.22 -19.53 -1.76
CA ALA A 121 -21.05 -18.69 -2.01
C ALA A 121 -20.80 -17.73 -0.84
N ARG A 122 -19.54 -17.71 -0.34
CA ARG A 122 -19.09 -16.81 0.73
C ARG A 122 -17.99 -15.87 0.23
N PRO A 123 -18.05 -14.55 0.52
CA PRO A 123 -17.07 -13.58 0.07
C PRO A 123 -15.87 -13.53 1.03
N GLU A 124 -15.08 -14.61 1.13
CA GLU A 124 -13.98 -14.76 2.08
C GLU A 124 -12.65 -15.15 1.42
N GLY A 125 -12.68 -15.49 0.12
CA GLY A 125 -11.50 -15.96 -0.60
C GLY A 125 -10.56 -14.87 -1.07
N ARG A 126 -9.43 -15.33 -1.59
CA ARG A 126 -8.43 -14.55 -2.32
C ARG A 126 -8.13 -15.23 -3.63
N GLY A 127 -7.96 -14.46 -4.69
CA GLY A 127 -7.50 -14.97 -5.97
C GLY A 127 -6.14 -15.65 -5.84
N VAL A 128 -5.92 -16.72 -6.58
CA VAL A 128 -4.73 -17.58 -6.42
C VAL A 128 -3.43 -16.80 -6.62
N PHE A 129 -3.32 -15.99 -7.67
CA PHE A 129 -2.15 -15.12 -7.90
C PHE A 129 -1.98 -14.11 -6.76
N ALA A 130 -3.05 -13.42 -6.36
CA ALA A 130 -3.00 -12.44 -5.29
C ALA A 130 -2.52 -13.08 -3.98
N ARG A 131 -3.07 -14.23 -3.59
CA ARG A 131 -2.68 -14.97 -2.38
C ARG A 131 -1.20 -15.35 -2.43
N THR A 132 -0.75 -15.99 -3.50
CA THR A 132 0.64 -16.46 -3.65
C THR A 132 1.63 -15.30 -3.59
N VAL A 133 1.34 -14.18 -4.25
CA VAL A 133 2.20 -12.98 -4.23
C VAL A 133 2.21 -12.33 -2.84
N MET A 134 1.04 -12.18 -2.19
CA MET A 134 0.95 -11.53 -0.88
C MET A 134 1.60 -12.35 0.24
N GLU A 135 1.62 -13.68 0.13
CA GLU A 135 2.33 -14.58 1.03
C GLU A 135 3.85 -14.45 0.86
N GLN A 136 4.34 -14.38 -0.38
CA GLN A 136 5.77 -14.23 -0.67
C GLN A 136 6.30 -12.83 -0.33
N PHE A 137 5.49 -11.79 -0.57
CA PHE A 137 5.88 -10.39 -0.39
C PHE A 137 4.95 -9.67 0.61
N PRO A 138 4.97 -10.03 1.92
CA PRO A 138 4.01 -9.52 2.90
C PRO A 138 4.11 -8.00 3.15
N CYS A 139 5.27 -7.41 2.84
CA CYS A 139 5.51 -5.96 2.96
C CYS A 139 5.13 -5.18 1.70
N LEU A 140 4.90 -5.84 0.56
CA LEU A 140 4.51 -5.15 -0.68
C LEU A 140 3.13 -4.51 -0.51
N PRO A 141 2.97 -3.20 -0.81
CA PRO A 141 1.66 -2.57 -0.86
C PRO A 141 0.79 -3.17 -1.96
N VAL A 142 -0.31 -3.81 -1.60
CA VAL A 142 -1.31 -4.34 -2.53
C VAL A 142 -2.64 -3.64 -2.29
N GLU A 143 -3.38 -3.32 -3.36
CA GLU A 143 -4.72 -2.73 -3.31
C GLU A 143 -5.55 -3.16 -4.52
N GLU A 144 -6.88 -3.04 -4.42
CA GLU A 144 -7.81 -3.29 -5.52
C GLU A 144 -8.29 -1.99 -6.14
N GLU A 145 -8.48 -1.97 -7.47
CA GLU A 145 -8.94 -0.79 -8.20
C GLU A 145 -10.25 -0.22 -7.64
N GLY A 146 -11.18 -1.09 -7.24
CA GLY A 146 -12.45 -0.67 -6.68
C GLY A 146 -12.32 0.10 -5.37
N ARG A 147 -11.26 -0.18 -4.59
CA ARG A 147 -11.00 0.50 -3.31
C ARG A 147 -10.27 1.83 -3.50
N LEU A 148 -9.57 2.02 -4.62
CA LEU A 148 -8.96 3.31 -4.98
C LEU A 148 -9.99 4.40 -5.30
N GLY A 149 -11.28 4.06 -5.44
CA GLY A 149 -12.38 5.03 -5.49
C GLY A 149 -12.61 5.78 -4.18
N ASP A 150 -12.28 5.17 -3.04
CA ASP A 150 -12.33 5.85 -1.73
C ASP A 150 -11.05 6.70 -1.54
N PRO A 151 -11.18 8.02 -1.28
CA PRO A 151 -10.02 8.90 -1.14
C PRO A 151 -9.06 8.48 -0.01
N GLY A 152 -9.58 8.03 1.13
CA GLY A 152 -8.74 7.64 2.28
C GLY A 152 -7.94 6.37 2.00
N LEU A 153 -8.57 5.35 1.39
CA LEU A 153 -7.89 4.11 0.98
C LEU A 153 -6.86 4.37 -0.10
N ARG A 154 -7.19 5.23 -1.05
CA ARG A 154 -6.32 5.64 -2.15
C ARG A 154 -5.07 6.35 -1.65
N GLU A 155 -5.22 7.37 -0.81
CA GLU A 155 -4.11 8.10 -0.21
C GLU A 155 -3.22 7.17 0.63
N ASN A 156 -3.83 6.29 1.43
CA ASN A 156 -3.11 5.29 2.20
C ASN A 156 -2.29 4.35 1.31
N PHE A 157 -2.86 3.85 0.21
CA PHE A 157 -2.13 3.01 -0.72
C PHE A 157 -0.94 3.75 -1.35
N ILE A 158 -1.17 4.97 -1.85
CA ILE A 158 -0.11 5.80 -2.46
C ILE A 158 1.01 6.04 -1.44
N GLN A 159 0.67 6.41 -0.20
CA GLN A 159 1.65 6.65 0.86
C GLN A 159 2.48 5.38 1.15
N ARG A 160 1.84 4.21 1.24
CA ARG A 160 2.55 2.92 1.42
C ARG A 160 3.51 2.64 0.27
N VAL A 161 3.10 2.89 -0.97
CA VAL A 161 3.94 2.70 -2.17
C VAL A 161 5.18 3.60 -2.10
N PHE A 162 5.03 4.88 -1.77
CA PHE A 162 6.16 5.80 -1.66
C PHE A 162 7.12 5.43 -0.53
N ILE A 163 6.62 5.03 0.64
CA ILE A 163 7.46 4.65 1.78
C ILE A 163 8.20 3.35 1.48
N TYR A 164 7.52 2.34 0.91
CA TYR A 164 8.14 1.08 0.53
C TYR A 164 9.18 1.28 -0.60
N HIS A 165 8.90 2.16 -1.56
CA HIS A 165 9.84 2.53 -2.61
C HIS A 165 11.12 3.13 -2.03
N ARG A 166 11.01 4.17 -1.16
CA ARG A 166 12.16 4.78 -0.50
C ARG A 166 12.99 3.77 0.29
N TRP A 167 12.32 2.87 1.03
CA TRP A 167 13.02 1.81 1.73
C TRP A 167 13.88 0.98 0.78
N ARG A 168 13.33 0.57 -0.35
CA ARG A 168 14.01 -0.30 -1.31
C ARG A 168 15.09 0.41 -2.11
N SER A 169 14.86 1.64 -2.54
CA SER A 169 15.77 2.38 -3.44
C SER A 169 16.88 3.11 -2.67
N ASP A 170 16.54 3.74 -1.55
CA ASP A 170 17.42 4.71 -0.92
C ASP A 170 18.16 4.12 0.30
N TYR A 171 17.51 3.19 1.00
CA TYR A 171 18.00 2.69 2.27
C TYR A 171 18.55 1.27 2.20
N PHE A 172 17.81 0.33 1.62
CA PHE A 172 18.18 -1.08 1.62
C PHE A 172 19.47 -1.41 0.86
N PRO A 173 19.78 -0.84 -0.33
CA PRO A 173 20.99 -1.18 -1.08
C PRO A 173 22.30 -0.89 -0.36
N ALA A 174 22.28 0.08 0.56
CA ALA A 174 23.44 0.42 1.38
C ALA A 174 23.02 0.53 2.85
N LEU A 175 22.31 -0.51 3.34
CA LEU A 175 21.75 -0.57 4.68
C LEU A 175 22.85 -0.43 5.74
N SER A 176 22.64 0.46 6.70
CA SER A 176 23.47 0.66 7.88
C SER A 176 22.60 1.03 9.07
N VAL A 177 23.14 0.92 10.28
CA VAL A 177 22.45 1.36 11.51
C VAL A 177 22.01 2.83 11.37
N GLN A 178 22.88 3.68 10.87
CA GLN A 178 22.58 5.09 10.64
C GLN A 178 21.44 5.29 9.64
N LYS A 179 21.44 4.54 8.52
CA LYS A 179 20.37 4.61 7.53
C LYS A 179 19.03 4.14 8.09
N LEU A 180 18.99 3.06 8.88
CA LEU A 180 17.77 2.60 9.54
C LEU A 180 17.23 3.66 10.50
N THR A 181 18.10 4.27 11.29
CA THR A 181 17.72 5.35 12.22
C THR A 181 17.23 6.59 11.47
N ASP A 182 17.92 6.98 10.39
CA ASP A 182 17.50 8.11 9.53
C ASP A 182 16.13 7.84 8.88
N PHE A 183 15.92 6.63 8.35
CA PHE A 183 14.62 6.25 7.81
C PHE A 183 13.51 6.38 8.84
N HIS A 184 13.73 5.86 10.05
CA HIS A 184 12.75 6.00 11.15
C HIS A 184 12.50 7.48 11.48
N ALA A 185 13.55 8.28 11.67
CA ALA A 185 13.44 9.68 12.04
C ALA A 185 12.61 10.47 11.01
N ARG A 186 12.88 10.26 9.72
CA ARG A 186 12.19 10.95 8.62
C ARG A 186 10.72 10.53 8.42
N HIS A 187 10.37 9.29 8.76
CA HIS A 187 9.00 8.77 8.62
C HIS A 187 8.21 8.71 9.93
N LYS A 188 8.83 9.10 11.06
CA LYS A 188 8.23 8.99 12.40
C LYS A 188 6.87 9.67 12.50
N LEU A 189 6.72 10.87 11.95
CA LEU A 189 5.46 11.62 11.98
C LEU A 189 4.34 10.89 11.22
N ILE A 190 4.68 10.26 10.09
CA ILE A 190 3.75 9.43 9.34
C ILE A 190 3.37 8.20 10.18
N PHE A 191 4.32 7.44 10.69
CA PHE A 191 4.01 6.27 11.53
C PHE A 191 3.15 6.62 12.74
N MET A 192 3.40 7.76 13.37
CA MET A 192 2.64 8.25 14.52
C MET A 192 1.20 8.58 14.15
N SER A 193 0.93 9.05 12.92
CA SER A 193 -0.45 9.33 12.47
C SER A 193 -1.28 8.06 12.26
N HIS A 194 -0.64 6.93 12.00
CA HIS A 194 -1.33 5.65 11.87
C HIS A 194 -1.54 4.96 13.22
N ASP A 195 -0.47 4.81 14.02
CA ASP A 195 -0.56 4.21 15.35
C ASP A 195 0.66 4.63 16.21
N GLN A 196 0.40 5.41 17.26
CA GLN A 196 1.46 5.91 18.16
C GLN A 196 2.22 4.81 18.90
N ASN A 197 1.53 3.74 19.31
CA ASN A 197 2.16 2.65 20.04
C ASN A 197 3.09 1.85 19.12
N GLN A 198 2.64 1.55 17.91
CA GLN A 198 3.49 0.91 16.92
C GLN A 198 4.64 1.81 16.47
N CYS A 199 4.43 3.12 16.37
CA CYS A 199 5.52 4.07 16.11
C CYS A 199 6.60 4.03 17.20
N ARG A 200 6.22 3.94 18.49
CA ARG A 200 7.18 3.77 19.60
C ARG A 200 7.93 2.46 19.51
N GLU A 201 7.23 1.38 19.14
CA GLU A 201 7.86 0.06 18.97
C GLU A 201 8.84 0.05 17.79
N LEU A 202 8.49 0.67 16.66
CA LEU A 202 9.43 0.89 15.55
C LEU A 202 10.71 1.61 16.01
N GLY A 203 10.57 2.64 16.85
CA GLY A 203 11.73 3.33 17.44
C GLY A 203 12.59 2.42 18.32
N ARG A 204 11.97 1.53 19.11
CA ARG A 204 12.70 0.54 19.92
C ARG A 204 13.45 -0.46 19.06
N ILE A 205 12.79 -1.01 18.04
CA ILE A 205 13.41 -1.94 17.08
C ILE A 205 14.61 -1.27 16.40
N ALA A 206 14.45 -0.05 15.89
CA ALA A 206 15.53 0.68 15.25
C ALA A 206 16.72 0.92 16.19
N ALA A 207 16.48 1.16 17.49
CA ALA A 207 17.52 1.35 18.51
C ALA A 207 18.27 0.06 18.86
N LEU A 208 17.73 -1.12 18.57
CA LEU A 208 18.39 -2.41 18.77
C LEU A 208 19.36 -2.77 17.65
N ALA A 209 19.38 -2.02 16.55
CA ALA A 209 20.19 -2.32 15.38
C ALA A 209 21.68 -2.20 15.70
N ARG A 210 22.43 -3.25 15.36
CA ARG A 210 23.91 -3.34 15.43
C ARG A 210 24.41 -3.93 14.11
N PRO A 211 25.67 -3.75 13.75
CA PRO A 211 26.20 -4.26 12.48
C PRO A 211 25.96 -5.75 12.24
N ASP A 212 26.05 -6.57 13.28
CA ASP A 212 25.86 -8.03 13.26
C ASP A 212 24.38 -8.45 13.19
N THR A 213 23.47 -7.67 13.76
CA THR A 213 22.02 -7.97 13.78
C THR A 213 21.22 -7.20 12.73
N LEU A 214 21.86 -6.29 12.02
CA LEU A 214 21.20 -5.27 11.18
C LEU A 214 20.19 -5.84 10.17
N LYS A 215 20.52 -6.93 9.47
CA LYS A 215 19.63 -7.52 8.46
C LYS A 215 18.32 -8.04 9.08
N ALA A 216 18.42 -8.74 10.21
CA ALA A 216 17.25 -9.28 10.91
C ALA A 216 16.39 -8.14 11.48
N VAL A 217 17.02 -7.19 12.19
CA VAL A 217 16.33 -6.02 12.75
C VAL A 217 15.66 -5.18 11.67
N ALA A 218 16.29 -4.99 10.52
CA ALA A 218 15.72 -4.24 9.41
C ALA A 218 14.50 -4.96 8.76
N ALA A 219 14.52 -6.29 8.70
CA ALA A 219 13.39 -7.09 8.23
C ALA A 219 12.19 -6.98 9.20
N ASP A 220 12.42 -7.12 10.50
CA ASP A 220 11.39 -6.96 11.53
C ASP A 220 10.84 -5.54 11.55
N TYR A 221 11.72 -4.54 11.43
CA TYR A 221 11.35 -3.13 11.32
C TYR A 221 10.43 -2.87 10.12
N LEU A 222 10.81 -3.33 8.92
CA LEU A 222 10.01 -3.15 7.71
C LEU A 222 8.66 -3.84 7.84
N SER A 223 8.62 -5.06 8.37
CA SER A 223 7.38 -5.82 8.59
C SER A 223 6.41 -5.04 9.48
N LEU A 224 6.88 -4.54 10.63
CA LEU A 224 6.07 -3.75 11.56
C LEU A 224 5.68 -2.40 10.94
N ALA A 225 6.59 -1.72 10.24
CA ALA A 225 6.31 -0.44 9.58
C ALA A 225 5.20 -0.57 8.54
N MET A 226 5.28 -1.59 7.67
CA MET A 226 4.25 -1.81 6.66
C MET A 226 2.93 -2.29 7.27
N ALA A 227 2.95 -3.05 8.37
CA ALA A 227 1.75 -3.42 9.12
C ALA A 227 1.09 -2.20 9.78
N ASN A 228 1.86 -1.28 10.36
CA ASN A 228 1.38 -0.01 10.89
C ASN A 228 0.66 0.80 9.81
N LEU A 229 1.29 0.98 8.66
CA LEU A 229 0.75 1.76 7.55
C LEU A 229 -0.51 1.17 6.91
N LYS A 230 -0.81 -0.13 7.11
CA LYS A 230 -2.09 -0.72 6.67
C LYS A 230 -3.30 -0.17 7.44
N LYS A 231 -3.12 0.34 8.66
CA LYS A 231 -4.16 1.02 9.41
C LYS A 231 -4.35 2.42 8.82
N ILE A 232 -5.59 2.80 8.52
CA ILE A 232 -5.88 4.16 8.04
C ILE A 232 -5.68 5.13 9.19
N ALA A 233 -4.91 6.20 8.94
CA ALA A 233 -4.74 7.28 9.92
C ALA A 233 -6.06 8.00 10.18
N THR A 234 -6.41 8.14 11.46
CA THR A 234 -7.64 8.83 11.88
C THR A 234 -7.42 10.33 12.00
N ARG A 235 -8.51 11.13 11.91
CA ARG A 235 -8.42 12.58 12.16
C ARG A 235 -7.80 12.90 13.53
N LYS A 236 -8.15 12.14 14.56
CA LYS A 236 -7.59 12.29 15.91
C LYS A 236 -6.07 12.05 15.93
N ASN A 237 -5.60 11.04 15.21
CA ASN A 237 -4.17 10.77 15.12
C ASN A 237 -3.43 11.86 14.33
N HIS A 238 -4.01 12.33 13.23
CA HIS A 238 -3.45 13.47 12.49
C HIS A 238 -3.40 14.73 13.36
N LEU A 239 -4.47 15.05 14.10
CA LEU A 239 -4.50 16.20 15.01
C LEU A 239 -3.36 16.12 16.03
N ASN A 240 -3.15 14.95 16.64
CA ASN A 240 -2.05 14.76 17.59
C ASN A 240 -0.68 15.02 16.92
N VAL A 241 -0.48 14.58 15.68
CA VAL A 241 0.75 14.85 14.93
C VAL A 241 0.89 16.34 14.60
N LEU A 242 -0.18 17.01 14.16
CA LEU A 242 -0.19 18.45 13.88
C LEU A 242 0.18 19.27 15.12
N GLN A 243 -0.39 18.94 16.28
CA GLN A 243 -0.05 19.57 17.57
C GLN A 243 1.41 19.32 17.96
N HIS A 244 1.91 18.11 17.73
CA HIS A 244 3.30 17.79 17.96
C HIS A 244 4.23 18.63 17.07
N ILE A 245 3.91 18.78 15.78
CA ILE A 245 4.64 19.61 14.82
C ILE A 245 4.59 21.10 15.24
N GLN A 246 3.39 21.61 15.64
CA GLN A 246 3.25 22.99 16.16
C GLN A 246 4.17 23.26 17.34
N GLY A 247 4.44 22.25 18.17
CA GLY A 247 5.35 22.37 19.31
C GLY A 247 6.77 22.87 18.94
N TYR A 248 7.26 22.56 17.75
CA TYR A 248 8.55 23.05 17.25
C TYR A 248 8.53 24.55 16.91
N LEU A 249 7.33 25.11 16.65
CA LEU A 249 7.14 26.55 16.38
C LEU A 249 6.84 27.36 17.65
N LYS A 250 6.81 26.76 18.84
CA LYS A 250 6.32 27.37 20.09
C LYS A 250 6.96 28.74 20.41
N LYS A 251 8.24 28.91 20.05
CA LYS A 251 8.99 30.15 20.35
C LYS A 251 8.94 31.17 19.22
N GLN A 252 8.53 30.78 18.03
CA GLN A 252 8.57 31.58 16.81
C GLN A 252 7.22 32.20 16.45
N LEU A 253 6.11 31.62 16.94
CA LEU A 253 4.74 32.11 16.67
C LEU A 253 4.35 33.16 17.68
N ASP A 254 3.73 34.24 17.20
CA ASP A 254 3.04 35.22 18.03
C ASP A 254 1.69 34.68 18.57
N ALA A 255 0.96 35.53 19.29
CA ALA A 255 -0.33 35.13 19.87
C ALA A 255 -1.41 34.92 18.81
N ALA A 256 -1.41 35.75 17.74
CA ALA A 256 -2.38 35.63 16.66
C ALA A 256 -2.16 34.39 15.81
N ASP A 257 -0.91 34.12 15.43
CA ASP A 257 -0.53 32.88 14.70
C ASP A 257 -0.93 31.61 15.47
N LYS A 258 -0.69 31.60 16.81
CA LYS A 258 -1.07 30.46 17.66
C LYS A 258 -2.58 30.27 17.70
N GLN A 259 -3.32 31.34 17.80
CA GLN A 259 -4.79 31.30 17.83
C GLN A 259 -5.34 30.79 16.49
N GLU A 260 -4.81 31.28 15.36
CA GLU A 260 -5.22 30.81 14.04
C GLU A 260 -4.95 29.30 13.84
N LEU A 261 -3.79 28.80 14.28
CA LEU A 261 -3.49 27.37 14.22
C LEU A 261 -4.45 26.54 15.06
N ILE A 262 -4.81 27.01 16.29
CA ILE A 262 -5.77 26.32 17.15
C ILE A 262 -7.14 26.23 16.45
N GLU A 263 -7.64 27.35 15.91
CA GLU A 263 -8.94 27.40 15.22
C GLU A 263 -8.97 26.46 14.00
N ILE A 264 -7.90 26.44 13.19
CA ILE A 264 -7.78 25.54 12.03
C ILE A 264 -7.73 24.07 12.47
N PHE A 265 -7.03 23.75 13.58
CA PHE A 265 -6.97 22.38 14.10
C PHE A 265 -8.31 21.92 14.63
N GLU A 266 -9.05 22.76 15.35
CA GLU A 266 -10.41 22.46 15.81
C GLU A 266 -11.38 22.23 14.64
N ARG A 267 -11.32 23.07 13.62
CA ARG A 267 -12.13 22.89 12.39
C ARG A 267 -11.77 21.62 11.66
N PHE A 268 -10.48 21.27 11.59
CA PHE A 268 -10.04 19.99 11.05
C PHE A 268 -10.57 18.82 11.88
N GLU A 269 -10.51 18.88 13.20
CA GLU A 269 -11.02 17.83 14.09
C GLU A 269 -12.52 17.59 13.88
N ARG A 270 -13.31 18.67 13.76
CA ARG A 270 -14.76 18.60 13.48
C ARG A 270 -15.08 18.13 12.05
N GLY A 271 -14.08 17.98 11.18
CA GLY A 271 -14.29 17.54 9.80
C GLY A 271 -14.69 18.62 8.82
N GLU A 272 -14.64 19.89 9.21
CA GLU A 272 -14.95 21.03 8.37
C GLU A 272 -13.86 21.33 7.34
N LEU A 273 -12.62 20.93 7.63
CA LEU A 273 -11.46 21.16 6.78
C LEU A 273 -10.75 19.85 6.44
N PRO A 274 -10.20 19.71 5.21
CA PRO A 274 -9.32 18.60 4.85
C PRO A 274 -7.92 18.80 5.47
N LEU A 275 -7.16 17.68 5.62
CA LEU A 275 -5.83 17.65 6.24
C LEU A 275 -4.82 18.62 5.59
N ILE A 276 -4.95 18.83 4.28
CA ILE A 276 -4.03 19.71 3.55
C ILE A 276 -4.04 21.15 4.08
N VAL A 277 -5.16 21.63 4.65
CA VAL A 277 -5.27 23.00 5.16
C VAL A 277 -4.34 23.24 6.36
N PRO A 278 -4.44 22.49 7.48
CA PRO A 278 -3.51 22.67 8.59
C PRO A 278 -2.05 22.36 8.22
N VAL A 279 -1.81 21.39 7.34
CA VAL A 279 -0.46 21.10 6.84
C VAL A 279 0.12 22.29 6.08
N THR A 280 -0.65 22.92 5.19
CA THR A 280 -0.20 24.09 4.42
C THR A 280 0.11 25.29 5.31
N LEU A 281 -0.71 25.52 6.35
CA LEU A 281 -0.46 26.60 7.29
C LEU A 281 0.81 26.35 8.11
N LEU A 282 1.02 25.14 8.62
CA LEU A 282 2.28 24.77 9.29
C LEU A 282 3.48 24.95 8.36
N GLN A 283 3.41 24.50 7.11
CA GLN A 283 4.47 24.70 6.13
C GLN A 283 4.76 26.18 5.88
N HIS A 284 3.74 27.05 5.89
CA HIS A 284 3.92 28.49 5.78
C HIS A 284 4.76 29.03 6.92
N HIS A 285 4.46 28.66 8.17
CA HIS A 285 5.23 29.08 9.33
C HIS A 285 6.65 28.51 9.34
N PHE A 286 6.86 27.24 8.95
CA PHE A 286 8.20 26.65 8.84
C PHE A 286 9.06 27.26 7.72
N ARG A 287 8.47 27.88 6.71
CA ARG A 287 9.23 28.67 5.73
C ARG A 287 9.82 29.94 6.35
N LYS A 288 9.14 30.54 7.34
CA LYS A 288 9.61 31.74 8.06
C LYS A 288 10.55 31.38 9.21
N ALA A 289 10.33 30.25 9.87
CA ALA A 289 11.09 29.75 11.01
C ALA A 289 11.49 28.27 10.78
N PRO A 290 12.53 28.01 9.96
CA PRO A 290 12.92 26.64 9.61
C PRO A 290 13.39 25.84 10.84
N ASP A 291 12.96 24.56 10.88
CA ASP A 291 13.45 23.57 11.85
C ASP A 291 14.07 22.40 11.09
N GLU A 292 15.28 21.99 11.45
CA GLU A 292 16.05 20.97 10.73
C GLU A 292 15.33 19.61 10.73
N TYR A 293 14.77 19.21 11.88
CA TYR A 293 14.08 17.92 12.00
C TYR A 293 12.80 17.90 11.14
N ILE A 294 11.99 18.96 11.23
CA ILE A 294 10.75 19.04 10.47
C ILE A 294 11.03 19.12 8.95
N ASN A 295 12.04 19.90 8.54
CA ASN A 295 12.41 20.02 7.12
C ASN A 295 12.93 18.70 6.52
N ARG A 296 13.47 17.80 7.34
CA ARG A 296 13.93 16.47 6.93
C ARG A 296 12.82 15.40 7.01
N SER A 297 11.71 15.68 7.70
CA SER A 297 10.57 14.78 7.83
C SER A 297 9.76 14.73 6.53
N TRP A 298 9.20 13.56 6.24
CA TRP A 298 8.33 13.35 5.06
C TRP A 298 6.88 13.71 5.33
#